data_7c349ed5245edee784678fb9c7960156
#
_entry.id   7c349ed5245edee784678fb9c7960156
#
_cell.length_a   1.000
_cell.length_b   1.000
_cell.length_c   1.000
_cell.angle_alpha   90.00
_cell.angle_beta   90.00
_cell.angle_gamma   90.00
#
_symmetry.space_group_name_H-M   'P 1'
#
loop_
_entity.id
_entity.type
_entity.pdbx_description
1 polymer ?
#
loop_
_entity_poly.entity_id
_entity_poly.type
_entity_poly.pdbx_seq_one_letter_code
_entity_poly.pdbx_strand_id
1 'polypeptide(L)'
;KNAAKILAMREDSNFLLSTILWGNVSINVLLTLLSDSVLAGIYGFMFSTIAITFLGEIFPQAYFSRNALKVAAVLSPVIRFYQLLLFPVAKFTALILDGWLGREGITYFREKELKALIVAHVEADEAEVEHVEGVGALNFLSVDEIPVNQEGEAIDPNSLIVRPCKLDLPLFPDQGDAEFDDFLNEVHKSGHKWVVITSPDKTPLLVLDADGFIRSALLDEAPVDIYNYCHRPLVIDDLGCTLGGAMQQLKHAQEQHAHSDEVLDKDVILVWSGVEQRVITGADILGRLLKGIGAGQPNINKTAIANQGGGA
;
A
#
# COMPACT_ATOMS: atom_id res chain seq x y z
N LYS A 1 -18.05 1.83 18.94
CA LYS A 1 -18.46 0.98 20.11
C LYS A 1 -19.04 -0.38 19.67
N ASN A 2 -19.97 -0.42 18.70
CA ASN A 2 -20.63 -1.66 18.25
C ASN A 2 -19.66 -2.63 17.53
N ALA A 3 -18.82 -2.12 16.64
CA ALA A 3 -17.83 -2.92 15.94
C ALA A 3 -16.83 -3.61 16.89
N ALA A 4 -16.36 -2.91 17.92
CA ALA A 4 -15.44 -3.48 18.91
C ALA A 4 -16.07 -4.64 19.71
N LYS A 5 -17.38 -4.56 20.02
CA LYS A 5 -18.09 -5.67 20.69
C LYS A 5 -18.22 -6.91 19.81
N ILE A 6 -18.47 -6.68 18.52
CA ILE A 6 -18.61 -7.78 17.55
C ILE A 6 -17.23 -8.40 17.30
N LEU A 7 -16.18 -7.59 17.20
CA LEU A 7 -14.81 -8.06 17.01
C LEU A 7 -14.39 -8.99 18.18
N ALA A 8 -14.62 -8.57 19.40
CA ALA A 8 -14.33 -9.39 20.59
C ALA A 8 -15.14 -10.70 20.65
N MET A 9 -16.34 -10.75 20.05
CA MET A 9 -17.13 -11.99 19.94
C MET A 9 -16.61 -12.90 18.82
N ARG A 10 -15.97 -12.35 17.81
CA ARG A 10 -15.38 -13.09 16.68
C ARG A 10 -13.96 -13.61 16.94
N GLU A 11 -13.35 -13.27 18.08
CA GLU A 11 -12.05 -13.85 18.46
C GLU A 11 -12.08 -15.39 18.51
N ASP A 12 -13.22 -15.96 18.91
CA ASP A 12 -13.48 -17.40 18.87
C ASP A 12 -14.66 -17.67 17.91
N SER A 13 -14.41 -17.56 16.61
CA SER A 13 -15.45 -17.67 15.55
C SER A 13 -16.13 -19.02 15.55
N ASN A 14 -15.40 -20.11 15.76
CA ASN A 14 -15.98 -21.47 15.79
C ASN A 14 -16.85 -21.68 17.02
N PHE A 15 -16.51 -21.09 18.18
CA PHE A 15 -17.36 -21.13 19.37
C PHE A 15 -18.63 -20.29 19.18
N LEU A 16 -18.51 -19.11 18.57
CA LEU A 16 -19.69 -18.28 18.24
C LEU A 16 -20.62 -19.01 17.28
N LEU A 17 -20.08 -19.59 16.22
CA LEU A 17 -20.83 -20.36 15.23
C LEU A 17 -21.55 -21.55 15.86
N SER A 18 -20.81 -22.35 16.64
CA SER A 18 -21.38 -23.50 17.36
C SER A 18 -22.48 -23.10 18.33
N THR A 19 -22.30 -21.98 19.05
CA THR A 19 -23.33 -21.47 19.97
C THR A 19 -24.62 -21.11 19.24
N ILE A 20 -24.52 -20.41 18.10
CA ILE A 20 -25.67 -20.01 17.30
C ILE A 20 -26.38 -21.23 16.71
N LEU A 21 -25.64 -22.22 16.19
CA LEU A 21 -26.19 -23.43 15.63
C LEU A 21 -26.91 -24.28 16.69
N TRP A 22 -26.28 -24.53 17.85
CA TRP A 22 -26.92 -25.27 18.93
C TRP A 22 -28.13 -24.54 19.51
N GLY A 23 -28.05 -23.20 19.61
CA GLY A 23 -29.18 -22.36 20.02
C GLY A 23 -30.34 -22.45 19.06
N ASN A 24 -30.12 -22.37 17.75
CA ASN A 24 -31.14 -22.48 16.71
C ASN A 24 -31.81 -23.85 16.74
N VAL A 25 -31.03 -24.93 16.73
CA VAL A 25 -31.54 -26.29 16.78
C VAL A 25 -32.37 -26.52 18.04
N SER A 26 -31.90 -26.07 19.21
CA SER A 26 -32.58 -26.24 20.49
C SER A 26 -33.94 -25.53 20.51
N ILE A 27 -34.00 -24.31 19.97
CA ILE A 27 -35.26 -23.55 19.86
C ILE A 27 -36.22 -24.22 18.88
N ASN A 28 -35.76 -24.69 17.73
CA ASN A 28 -36.57 -25.34 16.73
C ASN A 28 -37.18 -26.65 17.24
N VAL A 29 -36.38 -27.47 17.95
CA VAL A 29 -36.86 -28.69 18.59
C VAL A 29 -37.90 -28.41 19.67
N LEU A 30 -37.62 -27.39 20.55
CA LEU A 30 -38.55 -26.97 21.58
C LEU A 30 -39.88 -26.49 20.98
N LEU A 31 -39.82 -25.68 19.93
CA LEU A 31 -41.02 -25.17 19.25
C LEU A 31 -41.84 -26.31 18.60
N THR A 32 -41.17 -27.29 18.01
CA THR A 32 -41.82 -28.47 17.43
C THR A 32 -42.53 -29.27 18.51
N LEU A 33 -41.89 -29.56 19.65
CA LEU A 33 -42.50 -30.28 20.77
C LEU A 33 -43.69 -29.55 21.37
N LEU A 34 -43.58 -28.23 21.51
CA LEU A 34 -44.69 -27.40 22.00
C LEU A 34 -45.87 -27.37 21.00
N SER A 35 -45.56 -27.25 19.72
CA SER A 35 -46.59 -27.25 18.67
C SER A 35 -47.33 -28.57 18.59
N ASP A 36 -46.64 -29.71 18.74
CA ASP A 36 -47.25 -31.04 18.74
C ASP A 36 -48.14 -31.26 19.95
N SER A 37 -47.85 -30.66 21.09
CA SER A 37 -48.67 -30.71 22.30
C SER A 37 -49.98 -29.93 22.19
N VAL A 38 -50.07 -28.92 21.31
CA VAL A 38 -51.24 -28.04 21.13
C VAL A 38 -52.03 -28.40 19.91
N LEU A 39 -51.36 -28.76 18.82
CA LEU A 39 -51.93 -29.06 17.51
C LEU A 39 -51.58 -30.50 17.12
N ALA A 40 -52.55 -31.41 17.28
CA ALA A 40 -52.32 -32.82 16.99
C ALA A 40 -52.32 -33.14 15.47
N GLY A 41 -51.47 -34.08 15.09
CA GLY A 41 -51.46 -34.68 13.76
C GLY A 41 -50.93 -33.80 12.65
N ILE A 42 -51.48 -33.91 11.45
CA ILE A 42 -51.00 -33.24 10.23
C ILE A 42 -51.01 -31.71 10.33
N TYR A 43 -51.96 -31.14 11.08
CA TYR A 43 -52.06 -29.69 11.28
C TYR A 43 -50.90 -29.14 12.13
N GLY A 44 -50.49 -29.87 13.17
CA GLY A 44 -49.31 -29.55 13.96
C GLY A 44 -48.03 -29.59 13.14
N PHE A 45 -47.88 -30.62 12.33
CA PHE A 45 -46.76 -30.77 11.41
C PHE A 45 -46.69 -29.61 10.39
N MET A 46 -47.78 -29.32 9.68
CA MET A 46 -47.82 -28.25 8.69
C MET A 46 -47.54 -26.87 9.33
N PHE A 47 -48.16 -26.58 10.46
CA PHE A 47 -47.98 -25.33 11.18
C PHE A 47 -46.51 -25.18 11.63
N SER A 48 -45.96 -26.21 12.27
CA SER A 48 -44.57 -26.18 12.73
C SER A 48 -43.60 -25.99 11.56
N THR A 49 -43.78 -26.74 10.49
CA THR A 49 -42.91 -26.65 9.32
C THR A 49 -42.96 -25.25 8.70
N ILE A 50 -44.15 -24.71 8.46
CA ILE A 50 -44.30 -23.38 7.85
C ILE A 50 -43.78 -22.29 8.80
N ALA A 51 -44.22 -22.32 10.06
CA ALA A 51 -43.86 -21.29 11.05
C ALA A 51 -42.36 -21.30 11.35
N ILE A 52 -41.76 -22.47 11.59
CA ILE A 52 -40.33 -22.58 11.88
C ILE A 52 -39.49 -22.17 10.66
N THR A 53 -39.81 -22.72 9.49
CA THR A 53 -39.04 -22.41 8.27
C THR A 53 -39.16 -20.95 7.89
N PHE A 54 -40.36 -20.39 7.82
CA PHE A 54 -40.54 -19.03 7.34
C PHE A 54 -40.15 -17.97 8.39
N LEU A 55 -40.66 -18.07 9.61
CA LEU A 55 -40.45 -17.09 10.66
C LEU A 55 -39.15 -17.36 11.46
N GLY A 56 -38.74 -18.62 11.58
CA GLY A 56 -37.55 -19.00 12.31
C GLY A 56 -36.27 -18.98 11.51
N GLU A 57 -36.34 -19.22 10.18
CA GLU A 57 -35.14 -19.33 9.34
C GLU A 57 -35.11 -18.30 8.19
N ILE A 58 -36.07 -18.36 7.25
CA ILE A 58 -35.99 -17.55 6.01
C ILE A 58 -36.02 -16.05 6.31
N PHE A 59 -37.03 -15.59 7.07
CA PHE A 59 -37.19 -14.17 7.34
C PHE A 59 -36.04 -13.58 8.19
N PRO A 60 -35.63 -14.20 9.31
CA PRO A 60 -34.48 -13.71 10.09
C PRO A 60 -33.18 -13.72 9.27
N GLN A 61 -32.93 -14.78 8.50
CA GLN A 61 -31.71 -14.86 7.67
C GLN A 61 -31.68 -13.77 6.61
N ALA A 62 -32.79 -13.53 5.91
CA ALA A 62 -32.88 -12.47 4.91
C ALA A 62 -32.70 -11.06 5.50
N TYR A 63 -33.25 -10.82 6.69
CA TYR A 63 -33.15 -9.53 7.37
C TYR A 63 -31.75 -9.31 8.00
N PHE A 64 -31.20 -10.36 8.65
CA PHE A 64 -29.92 -10.26 9.35
C PHE A 64 -28.74 -10.14 8.39
N SER A 65 -28.78 -10.81 7.23
CA SER A 65 -27.74 -10.68 6.22
C SER A 65 -27.58 -9.24 5.72
N ARG A 66 -28.69 -8.51 5.58
CA ARG A 66 -28.68 -7.10 5.14
C ARG A 66 -28.35 -6.11 6.26
N ASN A 67 -28.58 -6.46 7.52
CA ASN A 67 -28.38 -5.59 8.67
C ASN A 67 -27.43 -6.17 9.71
N ALA A 68 -26.46 -6.98 9.28
CA ALA A 68 -25.62 -7.82 10.14
C ALA A 68 -24.99 -7.07 11.33
N LEU A 69 -24.35 -5.91 11.09
CA LEU A 69 -23.69 -5.14 12.14
C LEU A 69 -24.65 -4.57 13.19
N LYS A 70 -25.81 -4.06 12.76
CA LYS A 70 -26.81 -3.50 13.69
C LYS A 70 -27.44 -4.58 14.54
N VAL A 71 -27.87 -5.67 13.90
CA VAL A 71 -28.51 -6.79 14.57
C VAL A 71 -27.56 -7.51 15.51
N ALA A 72 -26.33 -7.82 15.07
CA ALA A 72 -25.32 -8.44 15.92
C ALA A 72 -24.98 -7.59 17.16
N ALA A 73 -24.94 -6.26 17.02
CA ALA A 73 -24.69 -5.36 18.14
C ALA A 73 -25.85 -5.38 19.16
N VAL A 74 -27.10 -5.41 18.69
CA VAL A 74 -28.29 -5.47 19.56
C VAL A 74 -28.40 -6.83 20.23
N LEU A 75 -28.18 -7.92 19.49
CA LEU A 75 -28.28 -9.29 19.97
C LEU A 75 -27.04 -9.76 20.77
N SER A 76 -25.96 -8.99 20.81
CA SER A 76 -24.72 -9.32 21.51
C SER A 76 -24.96 -9.81 22.97
N PRO A 77 -25.78 -9.15 23.82
CA PRO A 77 -26.01 -9.64 25.19
C PRO A 77 -26.76 -10.98 25.18
N VAL A 78 -27.70 -11.20 24.26
CA VAL A 78 -28.42 -12.46 24.14
C VAL A 78 -27.51 -13.59 23.71
N ILE A 79 -26.65 -13.33 22.70
CA ILE A 79 -25.67 -14.31 22.24
C ILE A 79 -24.70 -14.70 23.36
N ARG A 80 -24.23 -13.74 24.16
CA ARG A 80 -23.37 -14.04 25.34
C ARG A 80 -24.08 -14.89 26.38
N PHE A 81 -25.36 -14.65 26.60
CA PHE A 81 -26.15 -15.51 27.48
C PHE A 81 -26.22 -16.93 26.94
N TYR A 82 -26.48 -17.11 25.64
CA TYR A 82 -26.45 -18.42 24.99
C TYR A 82 -25.07 -19.07 25.02
N GLN A 83 -24.00 -18.31 24.84
CA GLN A 83 -22.64 -18.80 24.98
C GLN A 83 -22.37 -19.38 26.37
N LEU A 84 -22.88 -18.72 27.42
CA LEU A 84 -22.76 -19.21 28.79
C LEU A 84 -23.60 -20.47 29.02
N LEU A 85 -24.85 -20.45 28.55
CA LEU A 85 -25.81 -21.57 28.75
C LEU A 85 -25.36 -22.82 28.00
N LEU A 86 -24.92 -22.67 26.75
CA LEU A 86 -24.54 -23.76 25.87
C LEU A 86 -23.03 -24.06 25.89
N PHE A 87 -22.28 -23.42 26.81
CA PHE A 87 -20.81 -23.53 26.90
C PHE A 87 -20.28 -24.97 26.78
N PRO A 88 -20.79 -25.95 27.58
CA PRO A 88 -20.21 -27.29 27.56
C PRO A 88 -20.34 -27.98 26.19
N VAL A 89 -21.45 -27.75 25.48
CA VAL A 89 -21.72 -28.41 24.18
C VAL A 89 -21.09 -27.62 23.05
N ALA A 90 -21.29 -26.31 23.02
CA ALA A 90 -20.80 -25.42 21.98
C ALA A 90 -19.27 -25.36 21.98
N LYS A 91 -18.62 -25.33 23.16
CA LYS A 91 -17.16 -25.31 23.25
C LYS A 91 -16.54 -26.64 22.82
N PHE A 92 -17.17 -27.78 23.16
CA PHE A 92 -16.72 -29.08 22.69
C PHE A 92 -16.79 -29.17 21.16
N THR A 93 -17.91 -28.72 20.55
CA THR A 93 -18.06 -28.68 19.08
C THR A 93 -17.05 -27.74 18.46
N ALA A 94 -16.81 -26.56 19.04
CA ALA A 94 -15.80 -25.62 18.55
C ALA A 94 -14.39 -26.20 18.55
N LEU A 95 -14.01 -26.96 19.59
CA LEU A 95 -12.71 -27.62 19.64
C LEU A 95 -12.55 -28.68 18.54
N ILE A 96 -13.61 -29.40 18.20
CA ILE A 96 -13.60 -30.34 17.07
C ILE A 96 -13.40 -29.60 15.77
N LEU A 97 -14.11 -28.48 15.57
CA LEU A 97 -13.99 -27.63 14.38
C LEU A 97 -12.61 -26.99 14.28
N ASP A 98 -12.06 -26.50 15.38
CA ASP A 98 -10.70 -25.96 15.43
C ASP A 98 -9.63 -26.99 15.04
N GLY A 99 -9.84 -28.24 15.44
CA GLY A 99 -8.94 -29.34 15.13
C GLY A 99 -9.05 -29.83 13.68
N TRP A 100 -10.23 -29.73 13.08
CA TRP A 100 -10.49 -30.22 11.71
C TRP A 100 -10.34 -29.14 10.64
N LEU A 101 -10.93 -27.96 10.85
CA LEU A 101 -10.95 -26.85 9.88
C LEU A 101 -9.88 -25.78 10.19
N GLY A 102 -9.32 -25.82 11.39
CA GLY A 102 -8.45 -24.79 11.90
C GLY A 102 -9.23 -23.59 12.48
N ARG A 103 -8.51 -22.69 13.14
CA ARG A 103 -9.09 -21.46 13.66
C ARG A 103 -9.34 -20.49 12.51
N GLU A 104 -10.55 -20.01 12.39
CA GLU A 104 -10.90 -18.94 11.47
C GLU A 104 -10.32 -17.63 12.00
N GLY A 105 -9.06 -17.33 11.61
CA GLY A 105 -8.41 -16.05 11.87
C GLY A 105 -8.98 -14.96 10.97
N ILE A 106 -8.80 -13.70 11.35
CA ILE A 106 -9.04 -12.56 10.47
C ILE A 106 -8.09 -12.74 9.28
N THR A 107 -8.64 -13.09 8.13
CA THR A 107 -7.89 -13.15 6.88
C THR A 107 -7.46 -11.72 6.55
N TYR A 108 -6.19 -11.41 6.78
CA TYR A 108 -5.59 -10.21 6.21
C TYR A 108 -5.56 -10.41 4.69
N PHE A 109 -6.20 -9.51 3.97
CA PHE A 109 -6.10 -9.52 2.52
C PHE A 109 -4.63 -9.44 2.12
N ARG A 110 -4.20 -10.37 1.29
CA ARG A 110 -2.89 -10.26 0.65
C ARG A 110 -2.93 -9.03 -0.26
N GLU A 111 -1.82 -8.38 -0.46
CA GLU A 111 -1.72 -7.19 -1.30
C GLU A 111 -2.37 -7.39 -2.69
N LYS A 112 -2.18 -8.57 -3.30
CA LYS A 112 -2.83 -8.95 -4.57
C LYS A 112 -4.35 -8.96 -4.49
N GLU A 113 -4.91 -9.43 -3.38
CA GLU A 113 -6.36 -9.47 -3.16
C GLU A 113 -6.91 -8.06 -2.94
N LEU A 114 -6.14 -7.22 -2.24
CA LEU A 114 -6.48 -5.81 -2.05
C LEU A 114 -6.46 -5.06 -3.38
N LYS A 115 -5.44 -5.25 -4.22
CA LYS A 115 -5.37 -4.68 -5.57
C LYS A 115 -6.57 -5.14 -6.42
N ALA A 116 -6.89 -6.44 -6.41
CA ALA A 116 -8.04 -6.98 -7.14
C ALA A 116 -9.38 -6.39 -6.65
N LEU A 117 -9.53 -6.19 -5.34
CA LEU A 117 -10.72 -5.56 -4.75
C LEU A 117 -10.86 -4.10 -5.20
N ILE A 118 -9.77 -3.33 -5.18
CA ILE A 118 -9.76 -1.93 -5.64
C ILE A 118 -10.14 -1.86 -7.14
N VAL A 119 -9.54 -2.72 -7.98
CA VAL A 119 -9.89 -2.78 -9.41
C VAL A 119 -11.37 -3.07 -9.61
N ALA A 120 -11.89 -4.11 -8.96
CA ALA A 120 -13.30 -4.48 -9.07
C ALA A 120 -14.24 -3.37 -8.58
N HIS A 121 -13.81 -2.61 -7.56
CA HIS A 121 -14.59 -1.50 -7.02
C HIS A 121 -14.60 -0.29 -7.97
N VAL A 122 -13.45 0.03 -8.57
CA VAL A 122 -13.30 1.13 -9.55
C VAL A 122 -14.08 0.84 -10.85
N GLU A 123 -14.22 -0.44 -11.23
CA GLU A 123 -14.97 -0.86 -12.42
C GLU A 123 -16.50 -0.97 -12.18
N ALA A 124 -16.96 -0.91 -10.93
CA ALA A 124 -18.38 -1.02 -10.61
C ALA A 124 -19.13 0.29 -10.90
N ASP A 125 -20.28 0.19 -11.57
CA ASP A 125 -21.13 1.36 -11.92
C ASP A 125 -21.66 2.13 -10.69
N GLU A 126 -21.68 1.50 -9.51
CA GLU A 126 -22.14 2.07 -8.23
C GLU A 126 -20.97 2.42 -7.28
N ALA A 127 -19.76 2.62 -7.83
CA ALA A 127 -18.57 2.90 -7.02
C ALA A 127 -18.67 4.25 -6.30
N GLU A 128 -18.46 4.25 -4.98
CA GLU A 128 -18.33 5.48 -4.19
C GLU A 128 -16.94 6.12 -4.35
N VAL A 129 -15.94 5.36 -4.83
CA VAL A 129 -14.56 5.82 -5.06
C VAL A 129 -14.44 6.29 -6.50
N GLU A 130 -14.01 7.53 -6.70
CA GLU A 130 -13.77 8.05 -8.04
C GLU A 130 -12.64 7.26 -8.73
N HIS A 131 -12.76 7.10 -10.04
CA HIS A 131 -11.78 6.38 -10.86
C HIS A 131 -10.33 6.88 -10.62
N VAL A 132 -10.16 8.19 -10.50
CA VAL A 132 -8.89 8.87 -10.20
C VAL A 132 -8.28 8.38 -8.89
N GLU A 133 -9.10 8.29 -7.83
CA GLU A 133 -8.67 7.85 -6.50
C GLU A 133 -8.25 6.38 -6.51
N GLY A 134 -9.03 5.54 -7.19
CA GLY A 134 -8.73 4.12 -7.30
C GLY A 134 -7.44 3.85 -8.08
N VAL A 135 -7.24 4.53 -9.22
CA VAL A 135 -5.99 4.44 -10.00
C VAL A 135 -4.80 4.95 -9.19
N GLY A 136 -4.96 6.05 -8.47
CA GLY A 136 -3.91 6.57 -7.57
C GLY A 136 -3.53 5.58 -6.48
N ALA A 137 -4.51 4.93 -5.85
CA ALA A 137 -4.27 3.90 -4.83
C ALA A 137 -3.54 2.68 -5.42
N LEU A 138 -3.92 2.23 -6.62
CA LEU A 138 -3.25 1.12 -7.31
C LEU A 138 -1.81 1.47 -7.68
N ASN A 139 -1.56 2.68 -8.18
CA ASN A 139 -0.22 3.15 -8.48
C ASN A 139 0.66 3.16 -7.23
N PHE A 140 0.13 3.67 -6.12
CA PHE A 140 0.84 3.70 -4.84
C PHE A 140 1.19 2.28 -4.35
N LEU A 141 0.23 1.36 -4.37
CA LEU A 141 0.47 -0.04 -3.98
C LEU A 141 1.45 -0.77 -4.91
N SER A 142 1.61 -0.31 -6.16
CA SER A 142 2.55 -0.92 -7.10
C SER A 142 3.99 -0.43 -6.95
N VAL A 143 4.23 0.66 -6.24
CA VAL A 143 5.57 1.24 -6.04
C VAL A 143 6.53 0.25 -5.37
N ASP A 144 6.01 -0.57 -4.44
CA ASP A 144 6.81 -1.59 -3.74
C ASP A 144 7.21 -2.79 -4.63
N GLU A 145 6.60 -2.94 -5.81
CA GLU A 145 6.94 -4.01 -6.75
C GLU A 145 7.88 -3.56 -7.88
N ILE A 146 8.13 -2.26 -8.01
CA ILE A 146 8.92 -1.69 -9.10
C ILE A 146 10.39 -1.66 -8.71
N PRO A 147 11.29 -2.35 -9.45
CA PRO A 147 12.72 -2.23 -9.23
C PRO A 147 13.19 -0.79 -9.47
N VAL A 148 14.08 -0.31 -8.62
CA VAL A 148 14.59 1.08 -8.66
C VAL A 148 15.27 1.42 -10.00
N ASN A 149 15.85 0.46 -10.67
CA ASN A 149 16.52 0.64 -11.96
C ASN A 149 15.54 0.83 -13.16
N GLN A 150 14.23 0.71 -12.95
CA GLN A 150 13.23 0.96 -13.99
C GLN A 150 12.67 2.39 -13.95
N GLU A 151 13.10 3.20 -12.98
CA GLU A 151 12.66 4.58 -12.81
C GLU A 151 13.78 5.59 -13.06
N GLY A 152 13.37 6.86 -13.20
CA GLY A 152 14.26 7.97 -13.43
C GLY A 152 14.95 7.93 -14.79
N GLU A 153 15.96 8.79 -14.96
CA GLU A 153 16.72 8.95 -16.18
C GLU A 153 18.09 8.26 -16.07
N ALA A 154 18.54 7.61 -17.15
CA ALA A 154 19.89 7.09 -17.22
C ALA A 154 20.87 8.25 -17.26
N ILE A 155 21.97 8.14 -16.50
CA ILE A 155 23.01 9.17 -16.44
C ILE A 155 23.84 9.08 -17.72
N ASP A 156 23.91 10.20 -18.46
CA ASP A 156 24.81 10.33 -19.60
C ASP A 156 26.26 10.47 -19.10
N PRO A 157 27.24 9.81 -19.75
CA PRO A 157 28.65 9.98 -19.39
C PRO A 157 29.14 11.42 -19.42
N ASN A 158 28.55 12.29 -20.26
CA ASN A 158 28.88 13.72 -20.31
C ASN A 158 28.34 14.51 -19.11
N SER A 159 27.40 13.94 -18.34
CA SER A 159 26.88 14.54 -17.11
C SER A 159 27.63 14.08 -15.85
N LEU A 160 28.75 13.37 -16.01
CA LEU A 160 29.64 12.96 -14.93
C LEU A 160 30.85 13.86 -14.88
N ILE A 161 30.98 14.70 -13.85
CA ILE A 161 32.09 15.60 -13.69
C ILE A 161 32.93 15.15 -12.48
N VAL A 162 34.23 14.94 -12.70
CA VAL A 162 35.17 14.54 -11.65
C VAL A 162 35.78 15.79 -11.00
N ARG A 163 35.63 15.90 -9.67
CA ARG A 163 36.25 17.02 -8.92
C ARG A 163 37.11 16.51 -7.77
N PRO A 164 38.21 17.19 -7.46
CA PRO A 164 38.95 16.92 -6.24
C PRO A 164 38.02 17.14 -5.04
N CYS A 165 38.16 16.32 -4.00
CA CYS A 165 37.33 16.41 -2.81
C CYS A 165 38.18 16.50 -1.54
N LYS A 166 37.61 17.16 -0.54
CA LYS A 166 38.11 17.17 0.83
C LYS A 166 37.08 16.55 1.73
N LEU A 167 37.41 15.41 2.32
CA LEU A 167 36.44 14.53 2.98
C LEU A 167 35.37 14.05 1.96
N ASP A 168 34.14 14.44 2.12
CA ASP A 168 32.99 14.06 1.27
C ASP A 168 32.40 15.24 0.47
N LEU A 169 33.12 16.39 0.44
CA LEU A 169 32.70 17.57 -0.30
C LEU A 169 33.63 17.83 -1.48
N PRO A 170 33.14 17.97 -2.71
CA PRO A 170 33.90 18.36 -3.87
C PRO A 170 34.38 19.80 -3.72
N LEU A 171 35.58 20.10 -4.21
CA LEU A 171 36.12 21.45 -4.26
C LEU A 171 35.72 22.11 -5.59
N PHE A 172 34.99 23.20 -5.49
CA PHE A 172 34.60 24.01 -6.65
C PHE A 172 35.50 25.21 -6.80
N PRO A 173 35.71 25.71 -8.04
CA PRO A 173 36.48 26.94 -8.28
C PRO A 173 35.68 28.17 -7.86
N ASP A 174 36.35 29.20 -7.44
CA ASP A 174 35.73 30.49 -7.11
C ASP A 174 35.36 31.26 -8.40
N GLN A 175 34.28 32.03 -8.35
CA GLN A 175 33.84 32.84 -9.48
C GLN A 175 34.92 33.97 -9.75
N GLY A 176 35.37 34.03 -10.98
CA GLY A 176 36.46 34.94 -11.41
C GLY A 176 37.77 34.23 -11.70
N ASP A 177 37.92 32.98 -11.32
CA ASP A 177 39.05 32.16 -11.72
C ASP A 177 38.82 31.56 -13.11
N ALA A 178 39.91 31.35 -13.87
CA ALA A 178 39.81 30.71 -15.18
C ALA A 178 39.18 29.28 -15.11
N GLU A 179 39.42 28.58 -13.99
CA GLU A 179 38.84 27.27 -13.73
C GLU A 179 37.32 27.31 -13.55
N PHE A 180 36.75 28.43 -13.11
CA PHE A 180 35.30 28.58 -13.00
C PHE A 180 34.63 28.58 -14.37
N ASP A 181 35.16 29.32 -15.33
CA ASP A 181 34.67 29.39 -16.68
C ASP A 181 34.75 28.02 -17.37
N ASP A 182 35.83 27.28 -17.14
CA ASP A 182 35.99 25.93 -17.65
C ASP A 182 34.96 24.99 -17.04
N PHE A 183 34.72 25.07 -15.73
CA PHE A 183 33.70 24.27 -15.04
C PHE A 183 32.28 24.61 -15.54
N LEU A 184 31.96 25.91 -15.67
CA LEU A 184 30.67 26.35 -16.21
C LEU A 184 30.45 25.81 -17.63
N ASN A 185 31.47 25.84 -18.48
CA ASN A 185 31.44 25.29 -19.82
C ASN A 185 31.26 23.75 -19.80
N GLU A 186 31.90 23.04 -18.88
CA GLU A 186 31.77 21.59 -18.72
C GLU A 186 30.34 21.22 -18.33
N VAL A 187 29.77 21.92 -17.34
CA VAL A 187 28.36 21.75 -16.93
C VAL A 187 27.40 22.05 -18.10
N HIS A 188 27.63 23.16 -18.81
CA HIS A 188 26.79 23.52 -19.97
C HIS A 188 26.87 22.47 -21.11
N LYS A 189 28.07 21.94 -21.38
CA LYS A 189 28.27 20.91 -22.41
C LYS A 189 27.59 19.57 -22.08
N SER A 190 27.31 19.29 -20.82
CA SER A 190 26.58 18.09 -20.43
C SER A 190 25.20 18.03 -21.11
N GLY A 191 24.54 19.17 -21.29
CA GLY A 191 23.22 19.28 -21.90
C GLY A 191 22.10 18.68 -21.05
N HIS A 192 22.38 18.31 -19.79
CA HIS A 192 21.44 17.69 -18.87
C HIS A 192 21.16 18.60 -17.67
N LYS A 193 19.94 18.51 -17.16
CA LYS A 193 19.54 19.24 -15.97
C LYS A 193 20.33 18.80 -14.72
N TRP A 194 20.56 17.50 -14.60
CA TRP A 194 21.23 16.91 -13.46
C TRP A 194 22.64 16.45 -13.83
N VAL A 195 23.63 17.03 -13.18
CA VAL A 195 25.04 16.69 -13.35
C VAL A 195 25.55 16.05 -12.07
N VAL A 196 26.14 14.86 -12.19
CA VAL A 196 26.66 14.12 -11.03
C VAL A 196 28.14 14.48 -10.83
N ILE A 197 28.42 15.01 -9.67
CA ILE A 197 29.81 15.32 -9.26
C ILE A 197 30.37 14.11 -8.54
N THR A 198 31.48 13.59 -9.06
CA THR A 198 32.16 12.41 -8.51
C THR A 198 33.56 12.74 -7.99
N SER A 199 34.03 11.94 -7.05
CA SER A 199 35.45 11.94 -6.64
C SER A 199 36.33 11.35 -7.75
N PRO A 200 37.69 11.53 -7.67
CA PRO A 200 38.62 10.84 -8.55
C PRO A 200 38.47 9.30 -8.57
N ASP A 201 38.01 8.73 -7.47
CA ASP A 201 37.71 7.30 -7.33
C ASP A 201 36.34 6.90 -7.93
N LYS A 202 35.66 7.82 -8.65
CA LYS A 202 34.33 7.64 -9.25
C LYS A 202 33.19 7.38 -8.24
N THR A 203 33.38 7.78 -7.00
CA THR A 203 32.31 7.75 -6.00
C THR A 203 31.42 8.99 -6.18
N PRO A 204 30.09 8.85 -6.28
CA PRO A 204 29.21 10.01 -6.39
C PRO A 204 29.19 10.78 -5.07
N LEU A 205 29.35 12.10 -5.16
CA LEU A 205 29.38 13.00 -4.00
C LEU A 205 28.12 13.86 -3.93
N LEU A 206 27.85 14.60 -4.99
CA LEU A 206 26.72 15.52 -5.10
C LEU A 206 26.06 15.42 -6.47
N VAL A 207 24.83 15.91 -6.57
CA VAL A 207 24.11 16.14 -7.82
C VAL A 207 23.86 17.62 -7.96
N LEU A 208 24.30 18.23 -9.07
CA LEU A 208 24.19 19.65 -9.35
C LEU A 208 22.96 19.91 -10.25
N ASP A 209 22.10 20.85 -9.87
CA ASP A 209 21.09 21.46 -10.77
C ASP A 209 21.81 22.40 -11.73
N ALA A 210 22.13 21.89 -12.91
CA ALA A 210 22.87 22.63 -13.94
C ALA A 210 22.10 23.87 -14.42
N ASP A 211 20.78 23.78 -14.58
CA ASP A 211 19.96 24.89 -15.06
C ASP A 211 19.95 26.06 -14.06
N GLY A 212 19.78 25.73 -12.78
CA GLY A 212 19.80 26.70 -11.69
C GLY A 212 21.18 27.36 -11.59
N PHE A 213 22.24 26.54 -11.56
CA PHE A 213 23.63 27.03 -11.48
C PHE A 213 24.01 27.91 -12.66
N ILE A 214 23.82 27.46 -13.91
CA ILE A 214 24.17 28.23 -15.11
C ILE A 214 23.42 29.57 -15.16
N ARG A 215 22.14 29.56 -14.82
CA ARG A 215 21.33 30.77 -14.80
C ARG A 215 21.86 31.79 -13.81
N SER A 216 22.17 31.37 -12.60
CA SER A 216 22.71 32.27 -11.58
C SER A 216 24.12 32.75 -11.93
N ALA A 217 24.99 31.86 -12.42
CA ALA A 217 26.36 32.21 -12.83
C ALA A 217 26.40 33.27 -13.96
N LEU A 218 25.38 33.31 -14.83
CA LEU A 218 25.34 34.23 -15.96
C LEU A 218 24.56 35.52 -15.70
N LEU A 219 23.59 35.51 -14.78
CA LEU A 219 22.60 36.58 -14.64
C LEU A 219 22.66 37.31 -13.29
N ASP A 220 23.18 36.67 -12.25
CA ASP A 220 23.22 37.29 -10.93
C ASP A 220 24.46 38.21 -10.79
N GLU A 221 24.29 39.34 -10.12
CA GLU A 221 25.36 40.30 -9.83
C GLU A 221 26.27 39.86 -8.66
N ALA A 222 25.71 39.00 -7.78
CA ALA A 222 26.44 38.48 -6.62
C ALA A 222 27.25 37.24 -6.98
N PRO A 223 28.42 37.02 -6.31
CA PRO A 223 29.17 35.79 -6.50
C PRO A 223 28.31 34.55 -6.22
N VAL A 224 28.37 33.58 -7.13
CA VAL A 224 27.59 32.34 -7.04
C VAL A 224 28.26 31.34 -6.14
N ASP A 225 27.56 30.89 -5.11
CA ASP A 225 27.95 29.72 -4.34
C ASP A 225 27.36 28.47 -5.01
N ILE A 226 28.22 27.63 -5.60
CA ILE A 226 27.83 26.43 -6.35
C ILE A 226 27.12 25.42 -5.45
N TYR A 227 27.46 25.36 -4.16
CA TYR A 227 26.82 24.43 -3.22
C TYR A 227 25.31 24.68 -3.06
N ASN A 228 24.82 25.89 -3.27
CA ASN A 228 23.40 26.21 -3.21
C ASN A 228 22.56 25.52 -4.31
N TYR A 229 23.22 25.01 -5.36
CA TYR A 229 22.62 24.28 -6.47
C TYR A 229 22.92 22.78 -6.41
N CYS A 230 23.58 22.33 -5.34
CA CYS A 230 23.94 20.95 -5.14
C CYS A 230 23.00 20.25 -4.20
N HIS A 231 22.71 18.99 -4.51
CA HIS A 231 21.91 18.09 -3.69
C HIS A 231 22.75 16.91 -3.26
N ARG A 232 22.59 16.45 -2.01
CA ARG A 232 23.25 15.24 -1.53
C ARG A 232 22.38 14.03 -1.85
N PRO A 233 22.74 13.18 -2.82
CA PRO A 233 21.91 12.08 -3.24
C PRO A 233 21.85 10.96 -2.20
N LEU A 234 20.72 10.26 -2.13
CA LEU A 234 20.65 8.93 -1.56
C LEU A 234 21.22 7.95 -2.60
N VAL A 235 22.37 7.37 -2.33
CA VAL A 235 23.03 6.43 -3.25
C VAL A 235 22.55 5.02 -2.97
N ILE A 236 22.04 4.32 -3.99
CA ILE A 236 21.59 2.93 -3.94
C ILE A 236 22.44 2.12 -4.91
N ASP A 237 23.16 1.15 -4.39
CA ASP A 237 24.01 0.22 -5.13
C ASP A 237 23.33 -1.13 -5.38
N ASP A 238 22.29 -1.47 -4.59
CA ASP A 238 21.52 -2.70 -4.72
C ASP A 238 20.41 -2.56 -5.78
N LEU A 239 20.61 -3.20 -6.93
CA LEU A 239 19.60 -3.27 -8.00
C LEU A 239 18.35 -4.06 -7.63
N GLY A 240 18.38 -4.85 -6.56
CA GLY A 240 17.23 -5.55 -6.00
C GLY A 240 16.33 -4.64 -5.16
N CYS A 241 16.76 -3.42 -4.85
CA CYS A 241 15.95 -2.45 -4.13
C CYS A 241 14.74 -2.03 -4.97
N THR A 242 13.58 -1.94 -4.33
CA THR A 242 12.35 -1.43 -4.96
C THR A 242 12.25 0.09 -4.81
N LEU A 243 11.46 0.71 -5.68
CA LEU A 243 11.21 2.15 -5.60
C LEU A 243 10.60 2.55 -4.25
N GLY A 244 9.67 1.74 -3.71
CA GLY A 244 9.10 1.95 -2.38
C GLY A 244 10.14 1.87 -1.27
N GLY A 245 11.06 0.90 -1.34
CA GLY A 245 12.18 0.79 -0.41
C GLY A 245 13.12 1.99 -0.48
N ALA A 246 13.42 2.48 -1.70
CA ALA A 246 14.22 3.68 -1.93
C ALA A 246 13.55 4.94 -1.36
N MET A 247 12.24 5.09 -1.57
CA MET A 247 11.46 6.21 -1.01
C MET A 247 11.45 6.21 0.52
N GLN A 248 11.35 5.03 1.15
CA GLN A 248 11.43 4.93 2.61
C GLN A 248 12.81 5.34 3.14
N GLN A 249 13.88 4.91 2.48
CA GLN A 249 15.25 5.31 2.83
C GLN A 249 15.44 6.83 2.66
N LEU A 250 14.93 7.41 1.55
CA LEU A 250 15.00 8.84 1.31
C LEU A 250 14.24 9.62 2.40
N LYS A 251 13.03 9.18 2.77
CA LYS A 251 12.26 9.79 3.85
C LYS A 251 13.02 9.76 5.18
N HIS A 252 13.61 8.63 5.55
CA HIS A 252 14.42 8.54 6.76
C HIS A 252 15.65 9.46 6.71
N ALA A 253 16.31 9.56 5.55
CA ALA A 253 17.44 10.45 5.36
C ALA A 253 17.02 11.92 5.52
N GLN A 254 15.85 12.31 5.00
CA GLN A 254 15.27 13.66 5.15
C GLN A 254 14.87 13.96 6.60
N GLU A 255 14.24 13.00 7.30
CA GLU A 255 13.89 13.16 8.71
C GLU A 255 15.10 13.37 9.61
N GLN A 256 16.21 12.66 9.34
CA GLN A 256 17.48 12.86 10.02
C GLN A 256 18.10 14.21 9.67
N HIS A 257 18.02 14.62 8.41
CA HIS A 257 18.51 15.90 7.93
C HIS A 257 17.78 17.10 8.57
N ALA A 258 16.47 17.02 8.73
CA ALA A 258 15.65 18.07 9.37
C ALA A 258 16.08 18.38 10.84
N HIS A 259 16.88 17.51 11.46
CA HIS A 259 17.42 17.66 12.82
C HIS A 259 18.93 17.93 12.82
N SER A 260 19.55 18.15 11.65
CA SER A 260 20.98 18.42 11.49
C SER A 260 21.19 19.83 10.92
N ASP A 261 22.39 20.40 11.15
CA ASP A 261 22.81 21.68 10.56
C ASP A 261 23.34 21.52 9.11
N GLU A 262 22.99 20.43 8.43
CA GLU A 262 23.39 20.14 7.06
C GLU A 262 22.62 21.03 6.08
N VAL A 263 23.31 21.74 5.20
CA VAL A 263 22.73 22.76 4.30
C VAL A 263 22.26 22.15 2.97
N LEU A 264 22.80 20.98 2.60
CA LEU A 264 22.54 20.34 1.31
C LEU A 264 21.26 19.48 1.37
N ASP A 265 20.29 19.75 0.50
CA ASP A 265 19.04 19.00 0.43
C ASP A 265 19.25 17.54 0.03
N LYS A 266 18.45 16.64 0.64
CA LYS A 266 18.42 15.21 0.35
C LYS A 266 17.07 14.87 -0.31
N ASP A 267 16.95 15.12 -1.60
CA ASP A 267 15.72 14.97 -2.37
C ASP A 267 15.91 14.21 -3.69
N VAL A 268 17.12 13.75 -3.96
CA VAL A 268 17.50 12.99 -5.15
C VAL A 268 17.96 11.59 -4.77
N ILE A 269 17.51 10.59 -5.52
CA ILE A 269 18.00 9.21 -5.42
C ILE A 269 18.93 8.94 -6.60
N LEU A 270 20.07 8.36 -6.31
CA LEU A 270 21.06 7.97 -7.30
C LEU A 270 21.22 6.44 -7.27
N VAL A 271 20.80 5.78 -8.33
CA VAL A 271 21.12 4.36 -8.53
C VAL A 271 22.54 4.30 -9.09
N TRP A 272 23.44 3.66 -8.35
CA TRP A 272 24.86 3.66 -8.71
C TRP A 272 25.43 2.25 -8.65
N SER A 273 25.33 1.54 -9.75
CA SER A 273 25.92 0.21 -9.88
C SER A 273 26.99 0.21 -10.98
N GLY A 274 27.80 -0.84 -11.00
CA GLY A 274 28.80 -1.04 -12.07
C GLY A 274 28.20 -1.24 -13.46
N VAL A 275 26.89 -1.48 -13.57
CA VAL A 275 26.18 -1.79 -14.82
C VAL A 275 25.22 -0.66 -15.23
N GLU A 276 24.55 -0.06 -14.25
CA GLU A 276 23.55 0.98 -14.48
C GLU A 276 23.75 2.16 -13.52
N GLN A 277 23.61 3.34 -14.07
CA GLN A 277 23.64 4.59 -13.33
C GLN A 277 22.43 5.42 -13.72
N ARG A 278 21.60 5.79 -12.72
CA ARG A 278 20.35 6.53 -12.95
C ARG A 278 20.14 7.59 -11.88
N VAL A 279 19.49 8.67 -12.25
CA VAL A 279 19.01 9.69 -11.31
C VAL A 279 17.48 9.60 -11.24
N ILE A 280 16.96 9.59 -10.02
CA ILE A 280 15.51 9.57 -9.75
C ILE A 280 15.20 10.80 -8.90
N THR A 281 14.28 11.61 -9.36
CA THR A 281 13.84 12.84 -8.70
C THR A 281 12.42 12.72 -8.17
N GLY A 282 11.98 13.67 -7.36
CA GLY A 282 10.58 13.76 -6.93
C GLY A 282 9.60 13.86 -8.10
N ALA A 283 10.01 14.44 -9.23
CA ALA A 283 9.19 14.53 -10.44
C ALA A 283 8.93 13.15 -11.07
N ASP A 284 9.93 12.28 -11.08
CA ASP A 284 9.79 10.90 -11.60
C ASP A 284 8.85 10.10 -10.73
N ILE A 285 9.02 10.18 -9.40
CA ILE A 285 8.15 9.52 -8.42
C ILE A 285 6.71 10.01 -8.56
N LEU A 286 6.51 11.33 -8.64
CA LEU A 286 5.18 11.91 -8.82
C LEU A 286 4.57 11.49 -10.16
N GLY A 287 5.34 11.51 -11.24
CA GLY A 287 4.91 11.05 -12.56
C GLY A 287 4.43 9.60 -12.54
N ARG A 288 5.10 8.74 -11.78
CA ARG A 288 4.70 7.35 -11.57
C ARG A 288 3.39 7.24 -10.79
N LEU A 289 3.25 7.97 -9.69
CA LEU A 289 2.04 7.97 -8.86
C LEU A 289 0.81 8.50 -9.62
N LEU A 290 1.00 9.45 -10.51
CA LEU A 290 -0.05 10.05 -11.32
C LEU A 290 -0.29 9.33 -12.66
N LYS A 291 0.42 8.25 -12.94
CA LYS A 291 0.32 7.53 -14.20
C LYS A 291 -1.11 7.01 -14.44
N GLY A 292 -1.70 7.40 -15.58
CA GLY A 292 -3.06 6.99 -15.97
C GLY A 292 -4.19 7.82 -15.35
N ILE A 293 -3.89 8.72 -14.41
CA ILE A 293 -4.93 9.55 -13.76
C ILE A 293 -5.57 10.55 -14.73
N GLY A 294 -4.86 11.01 -15.76
CA GLY A 294 -5.37 11.99 -16.73
C GLY A 294 -5.92 11.39 -18.05
N ALA A 295 -5.80 10.09 -18.25
CA ALA A 295 -6.29 9.43 -19.45
C ALA A 295 -7.76 9.00 -19.25
N GLY A 296 -8.69 9.74 -19.83
CA GLY A 296 -10.10 9.37 -19.85
C GLY A 296 -10.28 7.97 -20.49
N GLN A 297 -10.76 7.04 -19.71
CA GLN A 297 -10.90 5.59 -19.87
C GLN A 297 -9.58 4.79 -19.83
N PRO A 298 -9.37 3.95 -18.82
CA PRO A 298 -8.18 3.15 -18.72
C PRO A 298 -8.28 1.96 -19.64
N ASN A 299 -7.32 1.84 -20.52
CA ASN A 299 -6.90 0.54 -20.99
C ASN A 299 -6.17 -0.14 -19.82
N ILE A 300 -6.93 -0.64 -18.84
CA ILE A 300 -6.39 -1.48 -17.77
C ILE A 300 -5.85 -2.72 -18.49
N ASN A 301 -4.57 -2.77 -18.60
CA ASN A 301 -3.80 -3.74 -19.35
C ASN A 301 -4.20 -5.15 -18.88
N LYS A 302 -5.08 -5.81 -19.63
CA LYS A 302 -5.42 -7.24 -19.48
C LYS A 302 -4.19 -8.16 -19.57
N THR A 303 -3.04 -7.60 -19.87
CA THR A 303 -1.77 -8.32 -20.07
C THR A 303 -1.14 -8.78 -18.74
N ALA A 304 -1.47 -8.18 -17.61
CA ALA A 304 -0.92 -8.62 -16.32
C ALA A 304 -1.60 -9.88 -15.76
N ILE A 305 -2.83 -10.19 -16.21
CA ILE A 305 -3.58 -11.37 -15.74
C ILE A 305 -3.38 -12.57 -16.68
N ALA A 306 -3.03 -12.34 -17.94
CA ALA A 306 -2.92 -13.40 -18.96
C ALA A 306 -1.60 -14.21 -18.89
N ASN A 307 -0.57 -13.75 -18.19
CA ASN A 307 0.73 -14.42 -18.15
C ASN A 307 0.94 -15.41 -16.99
N GLN A 308 -0.10 -15.74 -16.22
CA GLN A 308 -0.01 -16.74 -15.13
C GLN A 308 -0.97 -17.94 -15.31
N GLY A 309 -1.61 -18.09 -16.45
CA GLY A 309 -2.51 -19.22 -16.77
C GLY A 309 -1.90 -20.34 -17.61
N GLY A 310 -0.60 -20.40 -17.80
CA GLY A 310 0.07 -21.41 -18.63
C GLY A 310 1.17 -22.14 -17.89
N GLY A 311 0.79 -23.11 -17.07
CA GLY A 311 1.75 -24.01 -16.42
C GLY A 311 1.01 -25.02 -15.54
N ALA A 312 0.40 -26.00 -16.19
CA ALA A 312 -0.05 -27.24 -15.54
C ALA A 312 1.12 -28.19 -15.39
#